data_95c967a9d8daa6f6f3bab68b34b5e4f0
#
_entry.id   95c967a9d8daa6f6f3bab68b34b5e4f0
#
_cell.length_a   1.000
_cell.length_b   1.000
_cell.length_c   1.000
_cell.angle_alpha   90.00
_cell.angle_beta   90.00
_cell.angle_gamma   90.00
#
_symmetry.space_group_name_H-M   'P 1'
#
loop_
_entity.id
_entity.type
_entity.pdbx_description
1 polymer ?
#
loop_
_entity_poly.entity_id
_entity_poly.type
_entity_poly.pdbx_seq_one_letter_code
_entity_poly.pdbx_strand_id
1 'polypeptide(L)'
;YNGVYGAKNVPGNGEYAMAQLNDLGIDLGTSNVLIYQQGKGLVLRRPAVVAIERSTKKVLAIGDDAQRMVGRTPSNIMAIRPLKQGTVADFELTNTMLRFFLNGVLSKRLFSGPRVVMSVPSGVTETEKHSLINILLDAGVKRTYLLDRPLAAALGVGMDLRQRYGRMIVDMGAGITDIAVISEGEIVQSSSVYYAGDYFDDAIVRYIRKKYSLLIGERTAEQIKINIGTAMKPETDEANLAMPVVGRNQLSGLPRTQEIHAAEIYEALKDPVAALIGSIQDVLVRTPPQLASDIFDDGIVLSGGAAGLARLPEAIYTALHIPCGVADDPQTSVVLGCGIAVEDPGAYASLLDDGRKGFKRL
;
A
#
# COMPACT_ATOMS: atom_id res chain seq x y z
N TYR A 1 -18.35 -17.24 12.78
CA TYR A 1 -17.40 -18.28 13.21
C TYR A 1 -16.34 -17.62 14.08
N ASN A 2 -16.46 -17.80 15.42
CA ASN A 2 -15.47 -17.33 16.39
C ASN A 2 -14.35 -18.38 16.47
N GLY A 3 -13.17 -18.08 15.94
CA GLY A 3 -11.94 -18.86 16.11
C GLY A 3 -10.88 -18.03 16.81
N VAL A 4 -10.75 -18.24 18.11
CA VAL A 4 -9.73 -17.67 18.99
C VAL A 4 -8.37 -18.22 18.61
N TYR A 5 -7.46 -17.40 18.11
CA TYR A 5 -6.04 -17.73 18.03
C TYR A 5 -5.31 -17.06 19.19
N GLY A 6 -5.16 -17.85 20.27
CA GLY A 6 -4.35 -17.48 21.43
C GLY A 6 -2.86 -17.51 21.09
N ALA A 7 -2.13 -16.49 21.51
CA ALA A 7 -0.69 -16.40 21.46
C ALA A 7 -0.06 -17.61 22.18
N LYS A 8 0.65 -18.47 21.45
CA LYS A 8 1.48 -19.53 22.03
C LYS A 8 2.85 -18.97 22.40
N ASN A 9 3.17 -19.04 23.69
CA ASN A 9 4.49 -18.81 24.24
C ASN A 9 5.53 -19.68 23.55
N VAL A 10 6.55 -19.07 22.96
CA VAL A 10 7.77 -19.73 22.51
C VAL A 10 8.76 -19.72 23.70
N PRO A 11 9.36 -20.86 24.08
CA PRO A 11 10.33 -20.89 25.19
C PRO A 11 11.62 -20.24 24.75
N GLY A 12 12.12 -19.31 25.59
CA GLY A 12 13.37 -18.62 25.38
C GLY A 12 14.59 -19.53 25.60
N ASN A 13 15.59 -19.36 24.72
CA ASN A 13 16.97 -19.63 25.06
C ASN A 13 17.71 -18.28 25.08
N GLY A 14 17.95 -17.79 26.31
CA GLY A 14 18.81 -16.63 26.53
C GLY A 14 20.24 -16.97 26.18
N GLU A 15 20.84 -16.12 25.35
CA GLU A 15 22.25 -15.71 25.30
C GLU A 15 22.66 -15.02 23.98
N TYR A 16 21.73 -14.79 23.02
CA TYR A 16 22.04 -14.00 21.80
C TYR A 16 21.33 -12.64 21.73
N ALA A 17 20.82 -12.12 22.86
CA ALA A 17 19.80 -11.08 22.87
C ALA A 17 20.27 -9.63 23.09
N MET A 18 21.55 -9.27 22.94
CA MET A 18 21.96 -7.89 23.23
C MET A 18 22.53 -7.07 22.07
N ALA A 19 22.53 -7.55 20.82
CA ALA A 19 23.27 -6.86 19.76
C ALA A 19 22.45 -6.30 18.58
N GLN A 20 21.13 -6.56 18.44
CA GLN A 20 20.44 -6.25 17.17
C GLN A 20 18.97 -5.81 17.27
N LEU A 21 18.62 -4.94 18.21
CA LEU A 21 17.26 -4.36 18.33
C LEU A 21 16.96 -3.23 17.33
N ASN A 22 17.60 -3.18 16.17
CA ASN A 22 17.50 -2.06 15.23
C ASN A 22 17.18 -2.45 13.80
N ASP A 23 16.93 -3.71 13.54
CA ASP A 23 16.55 -4.17 12.22
C ASP A 23 15.11 -3.69 11.87
N LEU A 24 14.90 -3.32 10.62
CA LEU A 24 13.69 -2.62 10.21
C LEU A 24 12.95 -3.38 9.10
N GLY A 25 11.62 -3.42 9.21
CA GLY A 25 10.71 -3.68 8.10
C GLY A 25 10.23 -2.34 7.53
N ILE A 26 10.25 -2.17 6.21
CA ILE A 26 9.83 -0.93 5.56
C ILE A 26 8.78 -1.23 4.49
N ASP A 27 7.64 -0.56 4.58
CA ASP A 27 6.71 -0.43 3.46
C ASP A 27 6.85 0.98 2.87
N LEU A 28 7.38 1.04 1.64
CA LEU A 28 7.56 2.27 0.89
C LEU A 28 6.41 2.44 -0.09
N GLY A 29 5.29 2.96 0.40
CA GLY A 29 4.07 3.15 -0.39
C GLY A 29 3.96 4.50 -1.08
N THR A 30 3.10 4.59 -2.09
CA THR A 30 2.81 5.83 -2.84
C THR A 30 2.24 6.94 -1.95
N SER A 31 1.39 6.61 -0.97
CA SER A 31 0.77 7.57 -0.07
C SER A 31 1.49 7.72 1.25
N ASN A 32 1.98 6.61 1.82
CA ASN A 32 2.61 6.58 3.14
C ASN A 32 3.87 5.74 3.13
N VAL A 33 4.81 6.10 4.00
CA VAL A 33 5.95 5.26 4.41
C VAL A 33 5.67 4.73 5.81
N LEU A 34 5.74 3.41 5.98
CA LEU A 34 5.61 2.75 7.27
C LEU A 34 6.92 2.05 7.61
N ILE A 35 7.33 2.12 8.89
CA ILE A 35 8.53 1.45 9.39
C ILE A 35 8.17 0.67 10.64
N TYR A 36 8.46 -0.62 10.59
CA TYR A 36 8.48 -1.55 11.72
C TYR A 36 9.91 -1.63 12.26
N GLN A 37 10.07 -1.62 13.58
CA GLN A 37 11.36 -1.86 14.21
C GLN A 37 11.29 -3.14 15.04
N GLN A 38 12.26 -4.03 14.86
CA GLN A 38 12.38 -5.27 15.61
C GLN A 38 12.23 -5.04 17.11
N GLY A 39 11.35 -5.81 17.74
CA GLY A 39 11.06 -5.73 19.18
C GLY A 39 10.28 -4.50 19.65
N LYS A 40 9.90 -3.57 18.73
CA LYS A 40 9.11 -2.38 19.07
C LYS A 40 7.80 -2.28 18.28
N GLY A 41 7.65 -3.05 17.20
CA GLY A 41 6.48 -2.96 16.32
C GLY A 41 6.55 -1.77 15.35
N LEU A 42 5.38 -1.25 14.97
CA LEU A 42 5.25 -0.09 14.07
C LEU A 42 5.73 1.19 14.77
N VAL A 43 6.84 1.76 14.31
CA VAL A 43 7.46 2.95 14.93
C VAL A 43 7.26 4.23 14.11
N LEU A 44 6.92 4.09 12.81
CA LEU A 44 6.70 5.24 11.95
C LEU A 44 5.57 4.94 10.95
N ARG A 45 4.67 5.91 10.82
CA ARG A 45 3.69 6.01 9.73
C ARG A 45 3.60 7.47 9.34
N ARG A 46 4.08 7.82 8.15
CA ARG A 46 4.14 9.21 7.65
C ARG A 46 3.79 9.29 6.17
N PRO A 47 3.16 10.39 5.74
CA PRO A 47 2.90 10.64 4.33
C PRO A 47 4.18 10.63 3.49
N ALA A 48 4.12 9.98 2.32
CA ALA A 48 5.21 9.97 1.34
C ALA A 48 5.18 11.25 0.48
N VAL A 49 5.36 12.42 1.12
CA VAL A 49 5.29 13.74 0.48
C VAL A 49 6.51 14.56 0.83
N VAL A 50 7.03 15.27 -0.15
CA VAL A 50 8.15 16.21 -0.01
C VAL A 50 7.72 17.57 -0.59
N ALA A 51 7.90 18.66 0.16
CA ALA A 51 7.70 20.01 -0.33
C ALA A 51 9.05 20.62 -0.72
N ILE A 52 9.12 21.16 -1.94
CA ILE A 52 10.34 21.77 -2.49
C ILE A 52 10.06 23.18 -3.01
N GLU A 53 11.08 24.00 -2.98
CA GLU A 53 11.11 25.24 -3.73
C GLU A 53 11.38 24.97 -5.22
N ARG A 54 10.54 25.48 -6.12
CA ARG A 54 10.61 25.16 -7.56
C ARG A 54 11.92 25.56 -8.24
N SER A 55 12.44 26.74 -7.88
CA SER A 55 13.63 27.34 -8.52
C SER A 55 14.92 26.63 -8.10
N THR A 56 15.05 26.34 -6.80
CA THR A 56 16.29 25.83 -6.21
C THR A 56 16.29 24.32 -5.98
N LYS A 57 15.11 23.67 -6.11
CA LYS A 57 14.87 22.27 -5.70
C LYS A 57 15.14 21.99 -4.22
N LYS A 58 15.34 23.04 -3.41
CA LYS A 58 15.58 22.89 -1.98
C LYS A 58 14.36 22.29 -1.29
N VAL A 59 14.59 21.24 -0.49
CA VAL A 59 13.57 20.60 0.33
C VAL A 59 13.21 21.53 1.49
N LEU A 60 11.92 21.81 1.65
CA LEU A 60 11.37 22.70 2.67
C LEU A 60 10.67 21.91 3.79
N ALA A 61 10.00 20.80 3.46
CA ALA A 61 9.29 19.95 4.41
C ALA A 61 9.19 18.51 3.89
N ILE A 62 9.01 17.55 4.82
CA ILE A 62 8.82 16.13 4.52
C ILE A 62 7.72 15.58 5.42
N GLY A 63 6.96 14.61 4.92
CA GLY A 63 5.92 13.91 5.68
C GLY A 63 4.71 14.80 5.99
N ASP A 64 4.29 14.82 7.26
CA ASP A 64 3.08 15.53 7.68
C ASP A 64 3.10 17.04 7.36
N ASP A 65 4.27 17.67 7.51
CA ASP A 65 4.42 19.09 7.20
C ASP A 65 4.24 19.35 5.70
N ALA A 66 4.85 18.50 4.85
CA ALA A 66 4.68 18.60 3.42
C ALA A 66 3.24 18.26 2.99
N GLN A 67 2.60 17.27 3.62
CA GLN A 67 1.20 16.89 3.35
C GLN A 67 0.22 18.04 3.63
N ARG A 68 0.46 18.83 4.68
CA ARG A 68 -0.36 20.03 4.96
C ARG A 68 -0.25 21.10 3.88
N MET A 69 0.82 21.07 3.10
CA MET A 69 1.08 22.00 2.02
C MET A 69 0.45 21.60 0.68
N VAL A 70 0.05 20.34 0.50
CA VAL A 70 -0.59 19.85 -0.75
C VAL A 70 -1.83 20.68 -1.08
N GLY A 71 -1.88 21.23 -2.30
CA GLY A 71 -2.98 22.06 -2.79
C GLY A 71 -3.13 23.44 -2.15
N ARG A 72 -2.18 23.85 -1.29
CA ARG A 72 -2.21 25.11 -0.56
C ARG A 72 -0.92 25.94 -0.68
N THR A 73 -0.01 25.52 -1.57
CA THR A 73 1.29 26.16 -1.73
C THR A 73 1.23 27.39 -2.65
N PRO A 74 2.02 28.46 -2.36
CA PRO A 74 2.31 29.48 -3.35
C PRO A 74 2.95 28.90 -4.60
N SER A 75 2.92 29.62 -5.72
CA SER A 75 3.40 29.16 -7.02
C SER A 75 4.88 28.76 -7.06
N ASN A 76 5.70 29.28 -6.14
CA ASN A 76 7.12 28.96 -6.00
C ASN A 76 7.41 27.69 -5.19
N ILE A 77 6.40 27.10 -4.53
CA ILE A 77 6.55 25.86 -3.73
C ILE A 77 5.73 24.75 -4.38
N MET A 78 6.23 23.53 -4.35
CA MET A 78 5.56 22.35 -4.86
C MET A 78 5.64 21.21 -3.85
N ALA A 79 4.48 20.68 -3.44
CA ALA A 79 4.41 19.44 -2.66
C ALA A 79 4.25 18.27 -3.64
N ILE A 80 5.17 17.30 -3.57
CA ILE A 80 5.33 16.20 -4.52
C ILE A 80 5.29 14.88 -3.77
N ARG A 81 4.64 13.87 -4.35
CA ARG A 81 4.82 12.47 -3.98
C ARG A 81 5.98 11.91 -4.83
N PRO A 82 7.13 11.55 -4.24
CA PRO A 82 8.28 11.04 -4.99
C PRO A 82 8.09 9.62 -5.50
N LEU A 83 7.02 8.93 -5.04
CA LEU A 83 6.59 7.64 -5.54
C LEU A 83 5.26 7.78 -6.28
N LYS A 84 5.13 7.10 -7.40
CA LYS A 84 3.90 7.01 -8.20
C LYS A 84 3.68 5.58 -8.62
N GLN A 85 2.43 5.13 -8.52
CA GLN A 85 2.05 3.79 -8.99
C GLN A 85 2.96 2.69 -8.45
N GLY A 86 3.32 2.78 -7.17
CA GLY A 86 4.18 1.81 -6.49
C GLY A 86 5.67 1.89 -6.81
N THR A 87 6.11 2.76 -7.73
CA THR A 87 7.50 2.89 -8.17
C THR A 87 8.11 4.24 -7.81
N VAL A 88 9.46 4.32 -7.84
CA VAL A 88 10.20 5.55 -7.60
C VAL A 88 10.11 6.46 -8.83
N ALA A 89 9.40 7.57 -8.71
CA ALA A 89 9.27 8.58 -9.76
C ALA A 89 10.37 9.66 -9.67
N ASP A 90 10.89 9.91 -8.47
CA ASP A 90 12.00 10.84 -8.23
C ASP A 90 12.98 10.23 -7.21
N PHE A 91 14.13 9.81 -7.70
CA PHE A 91 15.16 9.12 -6.92
C PHE A 91 15.73 10.01 -5.79
N GLU A 92 16.08 11.26 -6.11
CA GLU A 92 16.73 12.18 -5.14
C GLU A 92 15.77 12.55 -4.01
N LEU A 93 14.51 12.82 -4.34
CA LEU A 93 13.50 13.12 -3.33
C LEU A 93 13.15 11.89 -2.50
N THR A 94 13.10 10.70 -3.11
CA THR A 94 12.87 9.43 -2.37
C THR A 94 14.01 9.16 -1.39
N ASN A 95 15.27 9.31 -1.84
CA ASN A 95 16.45 9.15 -1.00
C ASN A 95 16.42 10.15 0.17
N THR A 96 16.18 11.42 -0.12
CA THR A 96 16.11 12.48 0.91
C THR A 96 15.01 12.18 1.94
N MET A 97 13.84 11.76 1.49
CA MET A 97 12.70 11.41 2.34
C MET A 97 13.01 10.19 3.22
N LEU A 98 13.54 9.11 2.65
CA LEU A 98 13.90 7.89 3.42
C LEU A 98 14.99 8.18 4.43
N ARG A 99 16.05 8.92 4.07
CA ARG A 99 17.08 9.33 5.02
C ARG A 99 16.51 10.14 6.18
N PHE A 100 15.59 11.05 5.91
CA PHE A 100 14.92 11.83 6.95
C PHE A 100 14.16 10.93 7.92
N PHE A 101 13.36 9.98 7.42
CA PHE A 101 12.59 9.06 8.25
C PHE A 101 13.48 8.07 9.01
N LEU A 102 14.49 7.50 8.37
CA LEU A 102 15.44 6.59 9.02
C LEU A 102 16.22 7.29 10.12
N ASN A 103 16.67 8.53 9.92
CA ASN A 103 17.34 9.32 10.96
C ASN A 103 16.42 9.61 12.17
N GLY A 104 15.11 9.66 11.96
CA GLY A 104 14.13 9.82 13.04
C GLY A 104 13.90 8.54 13.86
N VAL A 105 14.11 7.37 13.24
CA VAL A 105 13.87 6.05 13.86
C VAL A 105 15.15 5.48 14.47
N LEU A 106 16.29 5.64 13.79
CA LEU A 106 17.58 5.07 14.21
C LEU A 106 18.25 5.94 15.26
N SER A 107 18.71 5.30 16.34
CA SER A 107 19.53 5.99 17.34
C SER A 107 20.94 6.27 16.80
N LYS A 108 21.50 7.45 17.09
CA LYS A 108 22.82 7.91 16.62
C LYS A 108 24.03 7.07 17.12
N ARG A 109 23.82 6.01 17.91
CA ARG A 109 24.88 5.22 18.56
C ARG A 109 25.18 3.87 17.90
N LEU A 110 24.75 3.66 16.67
CA LEU A 110 24.95 2.38 15.99
C LEU A 110 26.32 2.32 15.30
N PHE A 111 27.22 1.49 15.82
CA PHE A 111 28.51 1.14 15.18
C PHE A 111 28.33 0.25 13.94
N SER A 112 27.17 -0.42 13.79
CA SER A 112 26.80 -1.18 12.59
C SER A 112 25.40 -0.77 12.16
N GLY A 113 25.23 -0.38 10.90
CA GLY A 113 23.92 -0.06 10.32
C GLY A 113 22.94 -1.24 10.44
N PRO A 114 21.61 -0.97 10.43
CA PRO A 114 20.57 -1.99 10.53
C PRO A 114 20.53 -2.90 9.30
N ARG A 115 19.91 -4.09 9.46
CA ARG A 115 19.36 -4.84 8.34
C ARG A 115 17.97 -4.29 8.05
N VAL A 116 17.58 -4.27 6.78
CA VAL A 116 16.27 -3.81 6.35
C VAL A 116 15.65 -4.87 5.45
N VAL A 117 14.39 -5.21 5.70
CA VAL A 117 13.49 -5.87 4.75
C VAL A 117 12.52 -4.83 4.23
N MET A 118 12.52 -4.59 2.92
CA MET A 118 11.64 -3.60 2.28
C MET A 118 10.71 -4.27 1.28
N SER A 119 9.42 -3.91 1.33
CA SER A 119 8.44 -4.38 0.36
C SER A 119 8.66 -3.74 -1.01
N VAL A 120 8.46 -4.53 -2.08
CA VAL A 120 8.46 -4.07 -3.47
C VAL A 120 7.26 -4.65 -4.23
N PRO A 121 6.67 -3.93 -5.18
CA PRO A 121 5.62 -4.49 -6.04
C PRO A 121 6.11 -5.71 -6.82
N SER A 122 5.23 -6.67 -7.11
CA SER A 122 5.61 -7.89 -7.85
C SER A 122 6.10 -7.64 -9.28
N GLY A 123 5.73 -6.52 -9.88
CA GLY A 123 6.13 -6.15 -11.24
C GLY A 123 7.38 -5.26 -11.32
N VAL A 124 8.10 -5.04 -10.21
CA VAL A 124 9.27 -4.16 -10.18
C VAL A 124 10.43 -4.73 -11.01
N THR A 125 11.05 -3.90 -11.82
CA THR A 125 12.20 -4.28 -12.65
C THR A 125 13.48 -4.41 -11.81
N GLU A 126 14.46 -5.18 -12.30
CA GLU A 126 15.77 -5.31 -11.65
C GLU A 126 16.47 -3.95 -11.47
N THR A 127 16.34 -3.05 -12.43
CA THR A 127 16.88 -1.68 -12.33
C THR A 127 16.24 -0.90 -11.16
N GLU A 128 14.93 -1.00 -11.00
CA GLU A 128 14.22 -0.37 -9.89
C GLU A 128 14.60 -0.99 -8.55
N LYS A 129 14.74 -2.34 -8.47
CA LYS A 129 15.24 -3.02 -7.27
C LYS A 129 16.62 -2.50 -6.86
N HIS A 130 17.55 -2.41 -7.81
CA HIS A 130 18.87 -1.87 -7.56
C HIS A 130 18.84 -0.41 -7.09
N SER A 131 17.94 0.40 -7.67
CA SER A 131 17.76 1.79 -7.25
C SER A 131 17.28 1.89 -5.80
N LEU A 132 16.33 1.05 -5.39
CA LEU A 132 15.83 0.99 -4.02
C LEU A 132 16.90 0.52 -3.03
N ILE A 133 17.68 -0.51 -3.39
CA ILE A 133 18.82 -0.98 -2.58
C ILE A 133 19.84 0.14 -2.38
N ASN A 134 20.21 0.86 -3.44
CA ASN A 134 21.15 1.97 -3.38
C ASN A 134 20.66 3.10 -2.47
N ILE A 135 19.36 3.47 -2.55
CA ILE A 135 18.76 4.46 -1.65
C ILE A 135 18.93 4.05 -0.18
N LEU A 136 18.71 2.78 0.16
CA LEU A 136 18.86 2.30 1.53
C LEU A 136 20.33 2.26 1.97
N LEU A 137 21.24 1.82 1.11
CA LEU A 137 22.68 1.84 1.38
C LEU A 137 23.19 3.27 1.62
N ASP A 138 22.79 4.22 0.79
CA ASP A 138 23.10 5.65 0.93
C ASP A 138 22.52 6.24 2.22
N ALA A 139 21.39 5.70 2.69
CA ALA A 139 20.81 6.08 3.97
C ALA A 139 21.50 5.45 5.19
N GLY A 140 22.55 4.63 5.00
CA GLY A 140 23.35 4.01 6.07
C GLY A 140 22.89 2.63 6.51
N VAL A 141 22.02 1.98 5.73
CA VAL A 141 21.62 0.58 5.94
C VAL A 141 22.78 -0.35 5.59
N LYS A 142 23.04 -1.36 6.42
CA LYS A 142 24.17 -2.31 6.22
C LYS A 142 23.82 -3.45 5.27
N ARG A 143 22.59 -3.97 5.37
CA ARG A 143 22.07 -5.05 4.53
C ARG A 143 20.62 -4.78 4.19
N THR A 144 20.31 -4.89 2.93
CA THR A 144 18.96 -4.74 2.41
C THR A 144 18.49 -6.06 1.84
N TYR A 145 17.26 -6.40 2.15
CA TYR A 145 16.51 -7.47 1.53
C TYR A 145 15.23 -6.90 0.96
N LEU A 146 14.88 -7.31 -0.23
CA LEU A 146 13.59 -7.00 -0.84
C LEU A 146 12.64 -8.19 -0.65
N LEU A 147 11.38 -7.89 -0.40
CA LEU A 147 10.30 -8.86 -0.24
C LEU A 147 9.14 -8.43 -1.14
N ASP A 148 8.66 -9.34 -1.97
CA ASP A 148 7.49 -9.05 -2.80
C ASP A 148 6.31 -8.63 -1.95
N ARG A 149 5.66 -7.51 -2.32
CA ARG A 149 4.58 -6.90 -1.54
C ARG A 149 3.43 -7.86 -1.24
N PRO A 150 2.93 -8.70 -2.16
CA PRO A 150 1.91 -9.69 -1.83
C PRO A 150 2.36 -10.72 -0.79
N LEU A 151 3.64 -11.14 -0.83
CA LEU A 151 4.19 -12.06 0.18
C LEU A 151 4.28 -11.37 1.55
N ALA A 152 4.72 -10.10 1.56
CA ALA A 152 4.73 -9.30 2.78
C ALA A 152 3.32 -9.13 3.34
N ALA A 153 2.35 -8.74 2.50
CA ALA A 153 0.95 -8.60 2.91
C ALA A 153 0.40 -9.92 3.48
N ALA A 154 0.65 -11.05 2.79
CA ALA A 154 0.20 -12.38 3.23
C ALA A 154 0.80 -12.79 4.58
N LEU A 155 2.09 -12.55 4.81
CA LEU A 155 2.73 -12.74 6.12
C LEU A 155 2.10 -11.86 7.20
N GLY A 156 1.87 -10.59 6.87
CA GLY A 156 1.34 -9.61 7.82
C GLY A 156 -0.10 -9.86 8.24
N VAL A 157 -0.92 -10.49 7.38
CA VAL A 157 -2.28 -10.94 7.73
C VAL A 157 -2.30 -12.32 8.40
N GLY A 158 -1.12 -12.92 8.63
CA GLY A 158 -1.00 -14.21 9.32
C GLY A 158 -1.25 -15.45 8.45
N MET A 159 -1.14 -15.34 7.12
CA MET A 159 -1.20 -16.51 6.25
C MET A 159 0.03 -17.39 6.47
N ASP A 160 -0.16 -18.70 6.68
CA ASP A 160 0.94 -19.67 6.68
C ASP A 160 1.34 -19.98 5.22
N LEU A 161 2.41 -19.35 4.76
CA LEU A 161 2.88 -19.47 3.38
C LEU A 161 3.55 -20.82 3.07
N ARG A 162 3.83 -21.66 4.09
CA ARG A 162 4.49 -22.97 3.89
C ARG A 162 3.51 -24.06 3.44
N GLN A 163 2.22 -23.78 3.49
CA GLN A 163 1.19 -24.72 3.09
C GLN A 163 1.10 -24.86 1.57
N ARG A 164 0.68 -26.05 1.11
CA ARG A 164 0.52 -26.39 -0.32
C ARG A 164 -0.82 -25.98 -0.90
N TYR A 165 -1.57 -25.15 -0.18
CA TYR A 165 -2.87 -24.65 -0.64
C TYR A 165 -2.72 -23.34 -1.40
N GLY A 166 -3.56 -23.16 -2.39
CA GLY A 166 -3.67 -21.88 -3.10
C GLY A 166 -4.30 -20.82 -2.20
N ARG A 167 -3.57 -19.72 -1.96
CA ARG A 167 -4.06 -18.57 -1.21
C ARG A 167 -4.07 -17.35 -2.10
N MET A 168 -5.14 -16.57 -2.07
CA MET A 168 -5.21 -15.34 -2.84
C MET A 168 -5.23 -14.12 -1.94
N ILE A 169 -4.33 -13.19 -2.22
CA ILE A 169 -4.29 -11.87 -1.58
C ILE A 169 -4.37 -10.77 -2.62
N VAL A 170 -5.11 -9.71 -2.28
CA VAL A 170 -5.22 -8.49 -3.08
C VAL A 170 -4.83 -7.33 -2.21
N ASP A 171 -3.61 -6.82 -2.38
CA ASP A 171 -3.09 -5.67 -1.64
C ASP A 171 -3.38 -4.38 -2.40
N MET A 172 -4.35 -3.62 -1.91
CA MET A 172 -4.87 -2.41 -2.54
C MET A 172 -4.27 -1.16 -1.92
N GLY A 173 -3.13 -0.69 -2.46
CA GLY A 173 -2.50 0.55 -2.04
C GLY A 173 -3.19 1.81 -2.55
N ALA A 174 -2.50 2.94 -2.44
CA ALA A 174 -2.96 4.20 -3.05
C ALA A 174 -2.72 4.21 -4.57
N GLY A 175 -1.51 3.90 -5.01
CA GLY A 175 -1.11 4.03 -6.42
C GLY A 175 -1.14 2.72 -7.22
N ILE A 176 -1.19 1.57 -6.56
CA ILE A 176 -1.14 0.24 -7.20
C ILE A 176 -1.92 -0.76 -6.36
N THR A 177 -2.49 -1.75 -7.04
CA THR A 177 -3.07 -2.96 -6.44
C THR A 177 -2.27 -4.15 -6.92
N ASP A 178 -1.70 -4.91 -5.99
CA ASP A 178 -1.01 -6.17 -6.24
C ASP A 178 -1.96 -7.33 -5.95
N ILE A 179 -2.19 -8.16 -6.95
CA ILE A 179 -3.05 -9.34 -6.90
C ILE A 179 -2.13 -10.55 -7.02
N ALA A 180 -2.16 -11.49 -6.07
CA ALA A 180 -1.32 -12.67 -6.13
C ALA A 180 -1.99 -13.93 -5.61
N VAL A 181 -1.69 -15.04 -6.27
CA VAL A 181 -1.93 -16.42 -5.80
C VAL A 181 -0.62 -16.98 -5.30
N ILE A 182 -0.61 -17.43 -4.07
CA ILE A 182 0.57 -17.89 -3.33
C ILE A 182 0.34 -19.36 -2.94
N SER A 183 1.38 -20.18 -3.12
CA SER A 183 1.43 -21.58 -2.65
C SER A 183 2.87 -21.95 -2.33
N GLU A 184 3.12 -22.68 -1.25
CA GLU A 184 4.46 -23.13 -0.80
C GLU A 184 5.50 -21.98 -0.69
N GLY A 185 5.05 -20.76 -0.35
CA GLY A 185 5.91 -19.59 -0.23
C GLY A 185 6.29 -18.92 -1.56
N GLU A 186 5.75 -19.39 -2.68
CA GLU A 186 6.01 -18.82 -4.00
C GLU A 186 4.77 -18.15 -4.58
N ILE A 187 4.99 -17.09 -5.35
CA ILE A 187 3.94 -16.46 -6.15
C ILE A 187 3.73 -17.30 -7.41
N VAL A 188 2.60 -18.01 -7.49
CA VAL A 188 2.24 -18.85 -8.64
C VAL A 188 1.71 -18.02 -9.79
N GLN A 189 0.85 -17.05 -9.49
CA GLN A 189 0.31 -16.08 -10.44
C GLN A 189 0.21 -14.72 -9.77
N SER A 190 0.50 -13.66 -10.51
CA SER A 190 0.30 -12.30 -10.02
C SER A 190 -0.04 -11.32 -11.14
N SER A 191 -0.59 -10.19 -10.73
CA SER A 191 -0.81 -9.02 -11.57
C SER A 191 -0.73 -7.78 -10.70
N SER A 192 -0.05 -6.74 -11.20
CA SER A 192 -0.04 -5.42 -10.57
C SER A 192 -0.81 -4.45 -11.47
N VAL A 193 -1.83 -3.80 -10.92
CA VAL A 193 -2.74 -2.93 -11.68
C VAL A 193 -2.90 -1.57 -11.01
N TYR A 194 -3.25 -0.55 -11.78
CA TYR A 194 -3.40 0.82 -11.28
C TYR A 194 -4.80 1.15 -10.76
N TYR A 195 -5.71 0.18 -10.73
CA TYR A 195 -7.03 0.30 -10.10
C TYR A 195 -6.89 0.26 -8.59
N ALA A 196 -6.49 1.39 -8.00
CA ALA A 196 -6.12 1.58 -6.61
C ALA A 196 -6.73 2.87 -6.06
N GLY A 197 -6.37 3.29 -4.84
CA GLY A 197 -6.98 4.42 -4.17
C GLY A 197 -6.97 5.72 -4.96
N ASP A 198 -5.84 6.10 -5.55
CA ASP A 198 -5.69 7.33 -6.34
C ASP A 198 -6.53 7.29 -7.63
N TYR A 199 -6.68 6.11 -8.25
CA TYR A 199 -7.53 5.95 -9.43
C TYR A 199 -9.01 6.17 -9.12
N PHE A 200 -9.45 5.71 -7.93
CA PHE A 200 -10.81 5.94 -7.45
C PHE A 200 -11.03 7.43 -7.14
N ASP A 201 -10.06 8.09 -6.52
CA ASP A 201 -10.10 9.55 -6.26
C ASP A 201 -10.21 10.35 -7.56
N ASP A 202 -9.41 10.00 -8.56
CA ASP A 202 -9.48 10.61 -9.89
C ASP A 202 -10.84 10.40 -10.58
N ALA A 203 -11.46 9.24 -10.41
CA ALA A 203 -12.79 8.97 -10.94
C ALA A 203 -13.84 9.88 -10.28
N ILE A 204 -13.76 10.09 -8.97
CA ILE A 204 -14.61 11.02 -8.23
C ILE A 204 -14.39 12.47 -8.71
N VAL A 205 -13.13 12.91 -8.85
CA VAL A 205 -12.80 14.25 -9.37
C VAL A 205 -13.44 14.47 -10.75
N ARG A 206 -13.27 13.50 -11.66
CA ARG A 206 -13.84 13.57 -13.02
C ARG A 206 -15.35 13.63 -13.00
N TYR A 207 -16.00 12.81 -12.17
CA TYR A 207 -17.45 12.76 -12.06
C TYR A 207 -18.02 14.09 -11.56
N ILE A 208 -17.49 14.63 -10.45
CA ILE A 208 -17.95 15.90 -9.85
C ILE A 208 -17.72 17.07 -10.82
N ARG A 209 -16.57 17.08 -11.48
CA ARG A 209 -16.26 18.07 -12.51
C ARG A 209 -17.28 18.04 -13.65
N LYS A 210 -17.57 16.84 -14.16
CA LYS A 210 -18.50 16.64 -15.30
C LYS A 210 -19.94 17.02 -14.92
N LYS A 211 -20.40 16.60 -13.74
CA LYS A 211 -21.80 16.78 -13.33
C LYS A 211 -22.11 18.17 -12.82
N TYR A 212 -21.18 18.75 -12.06
CA TYR A 212 -21.41 20.01 -11.32
C TYR A 212 -20.57 21.18 -11.80
N SER A 213 -19.69 20.99 -12.78
CA SER A 213 -18.68 22.00 -13.18
C SER A 213 -17.87 22.49 -11.97
N LEU A 214 -17.61 21.60 -11.01
CA LEU A 214 -16.94 21.89 -9.75
C LEU A 214 -15.56 21.26 -9.73
N LEU A 215 -14.51 22.06 -9.53
CA LEU A 215 -13.14 21.60 -9.35
C LEU A 215 -12.90 21.34 -7.87
N ILE A 216 -12.55 20.10 -7.54
CA ILE A 216 -12.12 19.67 -6.20
C ILE A 216 -10.68 19.17 -6.25
N GLY A 217 -9.98 19.20 -5.10
CA GLY A 217 -8.65 18.64 -4.97
C GLY A 217 -8.67 17.14 -4.61
N GLU A 218 -7.53 16.46 -4.83
CA GLU A 218 -7.33 15.04 -4.51
C GLU A 218 -7.75 14.70 -3.08
N ARG A 219 -7.32 15.48 -2.10
CA ARG A 219 -7.68 15.28 -0.69
C ARG A 219 -9.19 15.32 -0.45
N THR A 220 -9.91 16.19 -1.17
CA THR A 220 -11.37 16.27 -1.06
C THR A 220 -12.02 15.01 -1.66
N ALA A 221 -11.50 14.53 -2.79
CA ALA A 221 -11.98 13.30 -3.41
C ALA A 221 -11.73 12.08 -2.51
N GLU A 222 -10.55 11.97 -1.90
CA GLU A 222 -10.24 10.93 -0.92
C GLU A 222 -11.21 10.95 0.27
N GLN A 223 -11.51 12.13 0.82
CA GLN A 223 -12.49 12.27 1.89
C GLN A 223 -13.91 11.84 1.47
N ILE A 224 -14.32 12.18 0.25
CA ILE A 224 -15.60 11.73 -0.31
C ILE A 224 -15.61 10.20 -0.41
N LYS A 225 -14.56 9.60 -0.97
CA LYS A 225 -14.42 8.14 -1.07
C LYS A 225 -14.53 7.45 0.29
N ILE A 226 -13.83 7.98 1.30
CA ILE A 226 -13.82 7.40 2.66
C ILE A 226 -15.16 7.53 3.36
N ASN A 227 -15.85 8.67 3.22
CA ASN A 227 -17.06 8.95 3.99
C ASN A 227 -18.34 8.42 3.36
N ILE A 228 -18.44 8.47 2.03
CA ILE A 228 -19.68 8.13 1.30
C ILE A 228 -19.43 7.27 0.04
N GLY A 229 -18.17 6.80 -0.18
CA GLY A 229 -17.84 5.90 -1.30
C GLY A 229 -18.37 4.50 -1.04
N THR A 230 -18.87 3.84 -2.07
CA THR A 230 -19.36 2.46 -2.01
C THR A 230 -19.10 1.72 -3.32
N ALA A 231 -18.76 0.44 -3.22
CA ALA A 231 -18.51 -0.42 -4.38
C ALA A 231 -19.78 -1.06 -4.95
N MET A 232 -20.89 -1.01 -4.21
CA MET A 232 -22.18 -1.52 -4.66
C MET A 232 -23.24 -0.40 -4.69
N LYS A 233 -24.27 -0.61 -5.51
CA LYS A 233 -25.40 0.33 -5.53
C LYS A 233 -25.98 0.43 -4.12
N PRO A 234 -26.01 1.65 -3.55
CA PRO A 234 -26.51 1.83 -2.18
C PRO A 234 -28.02 1.60 -2.13
N GLU A 235 -28.49 1.01 -1.04
CA GLU A 235 -29.89 0.88 -0.72
C GLU A 235 -30.46 2.22 -0.21
N THR A 236 -31.80 2.29 0.03
CA THR A 236 -32.51 3.56 0.23
C THR A 236 -31.87 4.45 1.32
N ASP A 237 -31.49 3.89 2.45
CA ASP A 237 -30.91 4.66 3.56
C ASP A 237 -29.47 5.09 3.26
N GLU A 238 -28.67 4.20 2.71
CA GLU A 238 -27.29 4.49 2.28
C GLU A 238 -27.26 5.50 1.13
N ALA A 239 -28.23 5.43 0.20
CA ALA A 239 -28.31 6.34 -0.94
C ALA A 239 -28.53 7.81 -0.52
N ASN A 240 -29.13 8.03 0.65
CA ASN A 240 -29.37 9.34 1.25
C ASN A 240 -28.15 9.90 1.99
N LEU A 241 -27.10 9.08 2.24
CA LEU A 241 -25.85 9.59 2.79
C LEU A 241 -25.29 10.66 1.87
N ALA A 242 -25.04 11.84 2.43
CA ALA A 242 -24.53 12.98 1.69
C ALA A 242 -23.53 13.76 2.51
N MET A 243 -22.66 14.48 1.80
CA MET A 243 -21.73 15.42 2.43
C MET A 243 -21.61 16.72 1.64
N PRO A 244 -21.46 17.87 2.31
CA PRO A 244 -21.18 19.13 1.64
C PRO A 244 -19.72 19.15 1.17
N VAL A 245 -19.52 19.47 -0.10
CA VAL A 245 -18.19 19.56 -0.73
C VAL A 245 -17.98 20.96 -1.25
N VAL A 246 -16.86 21.58 -0.84
CA VAL A 246 -16.46 22.89 -1.32
C VAL A 246 -15.45 22.74 -2.45
N GLY A 247 -15.71 23.38 -3.57
CA GLY A 247 -14.82 23.40 -4.72
C GLY A 247 -14.88 24.75 -5.44
N ARG A 248 -14.10 24.90 -6.50
CA ARG A 248 -14.12 26.08 -7.37
C ARG A 248 -15.03 25.81 -8.57
N ASN A 249 -16.08 26.62 -8.73
CA ASN A 249 -16.93 26.56 -9.91
C ASN A 249 -16.12 26.95 -11.16
N GLN A 250 -16.15 26.12 -12.20
CA GLN A 250 -15.37 26.34 -13.44
C GLN A 250 -15.83 27.55 -14.25
N LEU A 251 -17.14 27.89 -14.18
CA LEU A 251 -17.70 28.96 -14.99
C LEU A 251 -17.49 30.32 -14.34
N SER A 252 -17.74 30.45 -13.02
CA SER A 252 -17.62 31.70 -12.30
C SER A 252 -16.23 31.91 -11.69
N GLY A 253 -15.41 30.86 -11.53
CA GLY A 253 -14.14 30.92 -10.82
C GLY A 253 -14.27 31.01 -9.29
N LEU A 254 -15.49 31.16 -8.76
CA LEU A 254 -15.74 31.38 -7.34
C LEU A 254 -15.88 30.08 -6.55
N PRO A 255 -15.60 30.06 -5.24
CA PRO A 255 -15.92 28.95 -4.37
C PRO A 255 -17.42 28.65 -4.37
N ARG A 256 -17.77 27.37 -4.40
CA ARG A 256 -19.16 26.90 -4.32
C ARG A 256 -19.22 25.65 -3.46
N THR A 257 -20.23 25.54 -2.61
CA THR A 257 -20.59 24.33 -1.89
C THR A 257 -21.63 23.55 -2.69
N GLN A 258 -21.40 22.23 -2.80
CA GLN A 258 -22.31 21.29 -3.44
C GLN A 258 -22.52 20.11 -2.50
N GLU A 259 -23.76 19.71 -2.28
CA GLU A 259 -24.09 18.47 -1.61
C GLU A 259 -23.91 17.31 -2.57
N ILE A 260 -23.16 16.29 -2.15
CA ILE A 260 -22.83 15.09 -2.94
C ILE A 260 -23.35 13.87 -2.19
N HIS A 261 -24.06 12.99 -2.91
CA HIS A 261 -24.71 11.81 -2.35
C HIS A 261 -23.94 10.51 -2.66
N ALA A 262 -24.05 9.50 -1.79
CA ALA A 262 -23.40 8.20 -1.95
C ALA A 262 -23.78 7.50 -3.27
N ALA A 263 -25.04 7.63 -3.71
CA ALA A 263 -25.50 7.11 -4.98
C ALA A 263 -24.72 7.67 -6.18
N GLU A 264 -24.27 8.92 -6.11
CA GLU A 264 -23.47 9.57 -7.14
C GLU A 264 -22.04 9.07 -7.15
N ILE A 265 -21.49 8.80 -5.96
CA ILE A 265 -20.13 8.26 -5.82
C ILE A 265 -20.07 6.82 -6.28
N TYR A 266 -21.12 6.02 -6.03
CA TYR A 266 -21.27 4.72 -6.67
C TYR A 266 -21.19 4.82 -8.20
N GLU A 267 -21.94 5.74 -8.84
CA GLU A 267 -21.89 5.95 -10.29
C GLU A 267 -20.47 6.34 -10.78
N ALA A 268 -19.72 7.08 -9.98
CA ALA A 268 -18.32 7.43 -10.29
C ALA A 268 -17.38 6.23 -10.18
N LEU A 269 -17.63 5.29 -9.24
CA LEU A 269 -16.74 4.19 -8.89
C LEU A 269 -17.07 2.86 -9.56
N LYS A 270 -18.27 2.67 -10.11
CA LYS A 270 -18.72 1.38 -10.66
C LYS A 270 -17.79 0.83 -11.75
N ASP A 271 -17.33 1.66 -12.68
CA ASP A 271 -16.42 1.24 -13.75
C ASP A 271 -15.00 0.94 -13.21
N PRO A 272 -14.38 1.79 -12.38
CA PRO A 272 -13.14 1.46 -11.65
C PRO A 272 -13.19 0.14 -10.85
N VAL A 273 -14.27 -0.09 -10.11
CA VAL A 273 -14.46 -1.31 -9.32
C VAL A 273 -14.62 -2.53 -10.23
N ALA A 274 -15.40 -2.42 -11.32
CA ALA A 274 -15.55 -3.49 -12.28
C ALA A 274 -14.21 -3.86 -12.95
N ALA A 275 -13.37 -2.87 -13.27
CA ALA A 275 -12.03 -3.10 -13.83
C ALA A 275 -11.10 -3.80 -12.85
N LEU A 276 -11.16 -3.44 -11.56
CA LEU A 276 -10.43 -4.15 -10.50
C LEU A 276 -10.88 -5.61 -10.41
N ILE A 277 -12.19 -5.85 -10.35
CA ILE A 277 -12.77 -7.22 -10.27
C ILE A 277 -12.35 -8.04 -11.50
N GLY A 278 -12.39 -7.45 -12.71
CA GLY A 278 -11.88 -8.10 -13.91
C GLY A 278 -10.42 -8.50 -13.81
N SER A 279 -9.58 -7.66 -13.20
CA SER A 279 -8.17 -7.98 -12.99
C SER A 279 -7.97 -9.14 -12.00
N ILE A 280 -8.81 -9.25 -10.95
CA ILE A 280 -8.81 -10.38 -10.02
C ILE A 280 -9.21 -11.67 -10.76
N GLN A 281 -10.26 -11.59 -11.58
CA GLN A 281 -10.72 -12.70 -12.41
C GLN A 281 -9.65 -13.18 -13.38
N ASP A 282 -8.92 -12.26 -14.02
CA ASP A 282 -7.84 -12.58 -14.96
C ASP A 282 -6.69 -13.36 -14.28
N VAL A 283 -6.38 -13.08 -13.02
CA VAL A 283 -5.40 -13.85 -12.24
C VAL A 283 -5.94 -15.25 -11.93
N LEU A 284 -7.20 -15.36 -11.51
CA LEU A 284 -7.85 -16.66 -11.23
C LEU A 284 -7.91 -17.55 -12.47
N VAL A 285 -8.25 -17.00 -13.63
CA VAL A 285 -8.31 -17.76 -14.91
C VAL A 285 -6.95 -18.36 -15.28
N ARG A 286 -5.85 -17.69 -14.93
CA ARG A 286 -4.49 -18.17 -15.18
C ARG A 286 -3.94 -19.08 -14.08
N THR A 287 -4.66 -19.22 -12.97
CA THR A 287 -4.26 -20.03 -11.81
C THR A 287 -4.51 -21.52 -12.11
N PRO A 288 -3.57 -22.43 -11.74
CA PRO A 288 -3.79 -23.88 -11.86
C PRO A 288 -5.10 -24.31 -11.18
N PRO A 289 -5.86 -25.26 -11.78
CA PRO A 289 -7.21 -25.63 -11.31
C PRO A 289 -7.28 -26.05 -9.84
N GLN A 290 -6.29 -26.78 -9.32
CA GLN A 290 -6.26 -27.21 -7.91
C GLN A 290 -6.16 -25.99 -6.97
N LEU A 291 -5.26 -25.07 -7.27
CA LEU A 291 -5.09 -23.86 -6.45
C LEU A 291 -6.29 -22.90 -6.58
N ALA A 292 -6.95 -22.88 -7.74
CA ALA A 292 -8.19 -22.13 -7.93
C ALA A 292 -9.34 -22.72 -7.10
N SER A 293 -9.40 -24.05 -6.94
CA SER A 293 -10.35 -24.73 -6.06
C SER A 293 -10.11 -24.38 -4.59
N ASP A 294 -8.84 -24.36 -4.15
CA ASP A 294 -8.49 -23.94 -2.79
C ASP A 294 -8.98 -22.51 -2.50
N ILE A 295 -8.77 -21.58 -3.46
CA ILE A 295 -9.21 -20.19 -3.33
C ILE A 295 -10.73 -20.08 -3.30
N PHE A 296 -11.45 -20.93 -4.05
CA PHE A 296 -12.90 -20.96 -4.02
C PHE A 296 -13.44 -21.32 -2.63
N ASP A 297 -12.76 -22.24 -1.94
CA ASP A 297 -13.15 -22.70 -0.59
C ASP A 297 -12.69 -21.72 0.50
N ASP A 298 -11.45 -21.24 0.44
CA ASP A 298 -10.82 -20.42 1.47
C ASP A 298 -11.09 -18.91 1.31
N GLY A 299 -11.38 -18.47 0.08
CA GLY A 299 -11.69 -17.08 -0.24
C GLY A 299 -10.50 -16.20 -0.60
N ILE A 300 -10.80 -14.90 -0.82
CA ILE A 300 -9.86 -13.84 -1.18
C ILE A 300 -9.67 -12.93 0.03
N VAL A 301 -8.42 -12.63 0.37
CA VAL A 301 -8.10 -11.66 1.43
C VAL A 301 -7.71 -10.33 0.80
N LEU A 302 -8.39 -9.26 1.22
CA LEU A 302 -8.08 -7.88 0.84
C LEU A 302 -7.21 -7.22 1.89
N SER A 303 -6.14 -6.57 1.45
CA SER A 303 -5.20 -5.78 2.24
C SER A 303 -5.00 -4.40 1.60
N GLY A 304 -4.28 -3.51 2.28
CA GLY A 304 -4.01 -2.17 1.80
C GLY A 304 -5.13 -1.17 2.09
N GLY A 305 -4.80 0.12 2.04
CA GLY A 305 -5.73 1.19 2.46
C GLY A 305 -6.98 1.33 1.62
N ALA A 306 -6.90 1.01 0.32
CA ALA A 306 -8.05 1.11 -0.59
C ALA A 306 -9.03 -0.08 -0.45
N ALA A 307 -8.64 -1.17 0.23
CA ALA A 307 -9.53 -2.27 0.60
C ALA A 307 -10.67 -1.83 1.54
N GLY A 308 -10.50 -0.68 2.21
CA GLY A 308 -11.53 -0.07 3.07
C GLY A 308 -12.70 0.59 2.32
N LEU A 309 -12.76 0.53 0.98
CA LEU A 309 -13.94 1.01 0.25
C LEU A 309 -15.17 0.19 0.67
N ALA A 310 -16.22 0.88 1.11
CA ALA A 310 -17.41 0.23 1.62
C ALA A 310 -18.02 -0.74 0.59
N ARG A 311 -18.43 -1.91 1.06
CA ARG A 311 -19.07 -2.99 0.29
C ARG A 311 -18.24 -3.56 -0.85
N LEU A 312 -16.90 -3.37 -0.82
CA LEU A 312 -16.01 -3.93 -1.84
C LEU A 312 -15.95 -5.48 -1.78
N PRO A 313 -15.87 -6.12 -0.59
CA PRO A 313 -15.94 -7.58 -0.51
C PRO A 313 -17.23 -8.16 -1.09
N GLU A 314 -18.38 -7.52 -0.84
CA GLU A 314 -19.67 -7.94 -1.39
C GLU A 314 -19.72 -7.77 -2.92
N ALA A 315 -19.13 -6.71 -3.45
CA ALA A 315 -19.05 -6.50 -4.90
C ALA A 315 -18.21 -7.60 -5.57
N ILE A 316 -17.08 -7.97 -4.98
CA ILE A 316 -16.22 -9.06 -5.46
C ILE A 316 -16.97 -10.40 -5.37
N TYR A 317 -17.60 -10.69 -4.22
CA TYR A 317 -18.39 -11.92 -4.05
C TYR A 317 -19.55 -12.01 -5.06
N THR A 318 -20.27 -10.92 -5.30
CA THR A 318 -21.38 -10.89 -6.25
C THR A 318 -20.92 -11.22 -7.67
N ALA A 319 -19.72 -10.78 -8.05
CA ALA A 319 -19.18 -10.97 -9.38
C ALA A 319 -18.49 -12.33 -9.59
N LEU A 320 -17.75 -12.82 -8.58
CA LEU A 320 -16.88 -13.99 -8.71
C LEU A 320 -17.42 -15.23 -8.01
N HIS A 321 -18.39 -15.08 -7.10
CA HIS A 321 -18.93 -16.12 -6.23
C HIS A 321 -17.87 -16.79 -5.33
N ILE A 322 -16.79 -16.05 -5.01
CA ILE A 322 -15.72 -16.47 -4.11
C ILE A 322 -15.82 -15.65 -2.83
N PRO A 323 -15.80 -16.26 -1.63
CA PRO A 323 -15.77 -15.52 -0.37
C PRO A 323 -14.65 -14.48 -0.37
N CYS A 324 -14.93 -13.31 0.18
CA CYS A 324 -13.97 -12.22 0.20
C CYS A 324 -14.05 -11.48 1.53
N GLY A 325 -12.90 -11.17 2.12
CA GLY A 325 -12.82 -10.46 3.39
C GLY A 325 -11.67 -9.46 3.44
N VAL A 326 -11.83 -8.41 4.26
CA VAL A 326 -10.77 -7.43 4.52
C VAL A 326 -10.00 -7.87 5.75
N ALA A 327 -8.67 -7.75 5.71
CA ALA A 327 -7.80 -7.98 6.87
C ALA A 327 -8.15 -7.03 8.03
N ASP A 328 -7.87 -7.42 9.29
CA ASP A 328 -8.20 -6.62 10.48
C ASP A 328 -7.55 -5.22 10.47
N ASP A 329 -6.29 -5.12 10.09
CA ASP A 329 -5.58 -3.85 9.87
C ASP A 329 -4.94 -3.84 8.48
N PRO A 330 -5.74 -3.59 7.43
CA PRO A 330 -5.28 -3.73 6.06
C PRO A 330 -4.17 -2.74 5.68
N GLN A 331 -4.07 -1.62 6.38
CA GLN A 331 -3.09 -0.57 6.08
C GLN A 331 -1.68 -0.89 6.60
N THR A 332 -1.54 -1.83 7.53
CA THR A 332 -0.25 -2.20 8.13
C THR A 332 0.21 -3.60 7.74
N SER A 333 -0.61 -4.39 7.04
CA SER A 333 -0.31 -5.77 6.68
C SER A 333 1.08 -5.92 6.03
N VAL A 334 1.41 -5.09 5.04
CA VAL A 334 2.69 -5.15 4.32
C VAL A 334 3.88 -4.89 5.26
N VAL A 335 3.82 -3.82 6.05
CA VAL A 335 4.94 -3.48 6.97
C VAL A 335 5.09 -4.50 8.09
N LEU A 336 3.99 -5.08 8.58
CA LEU A 336 4.02 -6.16 9.57
C LEU A 336 4.67 -7.41 8.98
N GLY A 337 4.36 -7.78 7.74
CA GLY A 337 5.02 -8.87 7.05
C GLY A 337 6.52 -8.65 6.86
N CYS A 338 6.94 -7.43 6.49
CA CYS A 338 8.36 -7.06 6.47
C CYS A 338 8.98 -7.18 7.87
N GLY A 339 8.24 -6.80 8.92
CA GLY A 339 8.64 -6.96 10.32
C GLY A 339 8.87 -8.41 10.70
N ILE A 340 7.92 -9.29 10.39
CA ILE A 340 8.01 -10.75 10.62
C ILE A 340 9.26 -11.32 9.92
N ALA A 341 9.48 -10.94 8.66
CA ALA A 341 10.62 -11.42 7.88
C ALA A 341 11.97 -10.90 8.41
N VAL A 342 12.03 -9.69 8.99
CA VAL A 342 13.25 -9.14 9.55
C VAL A 342 13.56 -9.69 10.95
N GLU A 343 12.56 -10.15 11.69
CA GLU A 343 12.75 -10.79 13.00
C GLU A 343 13.39 -12.17 12.87
N ASP A 344 13.04 -12.94 11.85
CA ASP A 344 13.65 -14.24 11.53
C ASP A 344 14.02 -14.36 10.04
N PRO A 345 15.07 -13.67 9.56
CA PRO A 345 15.47 -13.74 8.15
C PRO A 345 15.90 -15.14 7.71
N GLY A 346 16.25 -16.02 8.64
CA GLY A 346 16.60 -17.41 8.34
C GLY A 346 15.39 -18.23 7.92
N ALA A 347 14.29 -18.11 8.65
CA ALA A 347 13.03 -18.80 8.34
C ALA A 347 12.41 -18.37 7.01
N TYR A 348 12.67 -17.12 6.61
CA TYR A 348 12.10 -16.51 5.39
C TYR A 348 13.14 -16.27 4.28
N ALA A 349 14.32 -16.89 4.37
CA ALA A 349 15.43 -16.66 3.42
C ALA A 349 15.04 -16.95 1.95
N SER A 350 14.13 -17.89 1.71
CA SER A 350 13.64 -18.21 0.36
C SER A 350 12.81 -17.09 -0.26
N LEU A 351 12.15 -16.27 0.56
CA LEU A 351 11.28 -15.16 0.15
C LEU A 351 12.06 -13.86 -0.07
N LEU A 352 13.30 -13.78 0.47
CA LEU A 352 14.09 -12.56 0.49
C LEU A 352 15.05 -12.50 -0.70
N ASP A 353 15.04 -11.36 -1.39
CA ASP A 353 15.97 -11.04 -2.47
C ASP A 353 17.03 -10.05 -1.95
N ASP A 354 18.30 -10.44 -1.93
CA ASP A 354 19.42 -9.60 -1.46
C ASP A 354 20.08 -8.78 -2.60
N GLY A 355 19.47 -8.78 -3.79
CA GLY A 355 19.98 -8.08 -4.98
C GLY A 355 21.23 -8.69 -5.58
N ARG A 356 21.78 -9.80 -5.04
CA ARG A 356 22.99 -10.44 -5.53
C ARG A 356 22.73 -11.52 -6.58
N LYS A 357 21.49 -11.97 -6.71
CA LYS A 357 21.11 -13.04 -7.64
C LYS A 357 21.29 -12.62 -9.12
N GLY A 358 21.28 -11.32 -9.43
CA GLY A 358 21.49 -10.80 -10.78
C GLY A 358 22.96 -10.73 -11.26
N PHE A 359 23.95 -10.75 -10.37
CA PHE A 359 25.37 -10.59 -10.70
C PHE A 359 26.10 -11.89 -11.07
N LYS A 360 25.47 -13.07 -10.98
CA LYS A 360 26.11 -14.36 -11.28
C LYS A 360 25.98 -14.82 -12.74
N ARG A 361 25.49 -14.01 -13.66
CA ARG A 361 25.42 -14.33 -15.10
C ARG A 361 25.79 -13.13 -15.98
N LEU A 362 27.02 -12.68 -15.88
CA LEU A 362 27.74 -12.00 -16.97
C LEU A 362 29.17 -12.52 -16.98
#